data_8200d40229866446ca74fa54b319261a
#
_entry.id   8200d40229866446ca74fa54b319261a
#
_cell.length_a   1.000
_cell.length_b   1.000
_cell.length_c   1.000
_cell.angle_alpha   90.00
_cell.angle_beta   90.00
_cell.angle_gamma   90.00
#
_symmetry.space_group_name_H-M   'P 1'
#
loop_
_entity.id
_entity.type
_entity.pdbx_description
1 polymer ?
#
loop_
_entity_poly.entity_id
_entity_poly.type
_entity_poly.pdbx_seq_one_letter_code
_entity_poly.pdbx_strand_id
1 'polypeptide(L)' 'VVDVMKPSAARILDYLRRNQHRAVPSTELMDIPCIDYRKRISELRKEGCVITRQPVPGKSWSAYRLVMEAQR' A
#
# COMPACT_ATOMS: atom_id res chain seq x y z
N VAL A 1 1.25 23.91 -6.51
CA VAL A 1 0.68 22.80 -5.78
C VAL A 1 1.79 21.98 -5.18
N VAL A 2 1.71 21.78 -3.90
CA VAL A 2 2.67 20.93 -3.23
C VAL A 2 2.12 19.52 -3.19
N ASP A 3 2.86 18.61 -3.76
CA ASP A 3 2.52 17.22 -3.66
C ASP A 3 3.16 16.69 -2.39
N VAL A 4 2.34 16.40 -1.41
CA VAL A 4 2.82 15.94 -0.12
C VAL A 4 3.14 14.45 -0.13
N MET A 5 2.79 13.77 -1.19
CA MET A 5 3.02 12.33 -1.31
C MET A 5 4.08 12.06 -2.36
N LYS A 6 5.07 11.26 -1.99
CA LYS A 6 6.12 10.89 -2.93
C LYS A 6 5.54 10.03 -4.06
N PRO A 7 6.10 10.12 -5.28
CA PRO A 7 5.59 9.35 -6.41
C PRO A 7 5.48 7.85 -6.14
N SER A 8 6.44 7.27 -5.43
CA SER A 8 6.39 5.83 -5.13
C SER A 8 5.26 5.50 -4.17
N ALA A 9 4.99 6.36 -3.19
CA ALA A 9 3.87 6.15 -2.28
C ALA A 9 2.55 6.29 -3.04
N ALA A 10 2.46 7.25 -3.96
CA ALA A 10 1.26 7.42 -4.78
C ALA A 10 0.99 6.20 -5.65
N ARG A 11 2.02 5.58 -6.19
CA ARG A 11 1.87 4.37 -6.99
C ARG A 11 1.32 3.21 -6.18
N ILE A 12 1.83 3.04 -4.96
CA ILE A 12 1.34 1.98 -4.08
C ILE A 12 -0.11 2.24 -3.69
N LEU A 13 -0.43 3.48 -3.35
CA LEU A 13 -1.79 3.84 -3.00
C LEU A 13 -2.75 3.57 -4.16
N ASP A 14 -2.36 3.96 -5.37
CA ASP A 14 -3.19 3.75 -6.55
C ASP A 14 -3.41 2.26 -6.81
N TYR A 15 -2.36 1.47 -6.68
CA TYR A 15 -2.47 0.03 -6.86
C TYR A 15 -3.41 -0.60 -5.84
N LEU A 16 -3.29 -0.22 -4.58
CA LEU A 16 -4.16 -0.73 -3.54
C LEU A 16 -5.60 -0.25 -3.74
N ARG A 17 -5.77 0.98 -4.21
CA ARG A 17 -7.10 1.53 -4.49
C ARG A 17 -7.81 0.73 -5.57
N ARG A 18 -7.10 0.37 -6.63
CA ARG A 18 -7.67 -0.41 -7.73
C ARG A 18 -8.00 -1.83 -7.30
N ASN A 19 -7.39 -2.31 -6.23
CA ASN A 19 -7.53 -3.69 -5.77
C ASN A 19 -8.16 -3.78 -4.39
N GLN A 20 -8.99 -2.79 -4.01
CA GLN A 20 -9.61 -2.77 -2.68
C GLN A 20 -10.47 -4.00 -2.39
N HIS A 21 -10.94 -4.67 -3.42
CA HIS A 21 -11.79 -5.84 -3.28
C HIS A 21 -11.03 -7.10 -2.82
N ARG A 22 -9.72 -7.02 -2.74
CA ARG A 22 -8.91 -8.16 -2.33
C ARG A 22 -7.66 -7.70 -1.58
N ALA A 23 -7.06 -8.62 -0.84
CA ALA A 23 -5.77 -8.35 -0.21
C ALA A 23 -4.68 -8.54 -1.27
N VAL A 24 -3.80 -7.55 -1.39
CA VAL A 24 -2.72 -7.55 -2.37
C VAL A 24 -1.48 -8.18 -1.75
N PRO A 25 -0.98 -9.31 -2.29
CA PRO A 25 0.23 -9.92 -1.76
C PRO A 25 1.43 -8.97 -1.89
N SER A 26 2.34 -9.03 -0.93
CA SER A 26 3.54 -8.20 -0.99
C SER A 26 4.37 -8.47 -2.24
N THR A 27 4.28 -9.69 -2.79
CA THR A 27 4.99 -10.01 -4.03
C THR A 27 4.55 -9.13 -5.19
N GLU A 28 3.26 -8.75 -5.22
CA GLU A 28 2.78 -7.83 -6.25
C GLU A 28 3.27 -6.40 -6.00
N LEU A 29 3.34 -6.00 -4.73
CA LEU A 29 3.85 -4.68 -4.39
C LEU A 29 5.34 -4.53 -4.74
N MET A 30 6.08 -5.62 -4.68
CA MET A 30 7.50 -5.61 -5.05
C MET A 30 7.72 -5.33 -6.53
N ASP A 31 6.71 -5.61 -7.37
CA ASP A 31 6.80 -5.35 -8.80
C ASP A 31 6.54 -3.87 -9.14
N ILE A 32 6.02 -3.11 -8.19
CA ILE A 32 5.82 -1.69 -8.38
C ILE A 32 7.17 -1.00 -8.29
N PRO A 33 7.53 -0.12 -9.25
CA PRO A 33 8.83 0.55 -9.21
C PRO A 33 8.92 1.51 -8.03
N CYS A 34 9.33 1.00 -6.91
CA CYS A 34 9.60 1.80 -5.73
C CYS A 34 10.69 1.11 -4.93
N ILE A 35 11.41 1.89 -4.14
CA ILE A 35 12.58 1.38 -3.43
C ILE A 35 12.18 0.47 -2.28
N ASP A 36 11.17 0.86 -1.52
CA ASP A 36 10.79 0.11 -0.32
C ASP A 36 9.29 0.28 -0.10
N TYR A 37 8.53 -0.73 -0.50
CA TYR A 37 7.08 -0.67 -0.38
C TYR A 37 6.63 -0.59 1.08
N ARG A 38 7.36 -1.21 2.01
CA ARG A 38 7.00 -1.16 3.43
C ARG A 38 7.08 0.26 3.97
N LYS A 39 8.13 0.97 3.56
CA LYS A 39 8.29 2.35 3.97
C LYS A 39 7.19 3.23 3.39
N ARG A 40 6.84 2.97 2.13
CA ARG A 40 5.74 3.72 1.48
C ARG A 40 4.42 3.46 2.18
N ILE A 41 4.15 2.20 2.56
CA ILE A 41 2.93 1.86 3.31
C ILE A 41 2.93 2.58 4.66
N SER A 42 4.06 2.61 5.35
CA SER A 42 4.16 3.33 6.61
C SER A 42 3.85 4.81 6.43
N GLU A 43 4.35 5.42 5.36
CA GLU A 43 4.07 6.82 5.07
C GLU A 43 2.60 7.05 4.80
N LEU A 44 1.96 6.15 4.04
CA LEU A 44 0.53 6.26 3.77
C LEU A 44 -0.29 6.16 5.06
N ARG A 45 0.11 5.29 5.97
CA ARG A 45 -0.58 5.18 7.27
C ARG A 45 -0.44 6.47 8.07
N LYS A 46 0.71 7.11 8.02
CA LYS A 46 0.92 8.39 8.70
C LYS A 46 0.06 9.48 8.10
N GLU A 47 -0.24 9.38 6.81
CA GLU A 47 -1.11 10.33 6.14
C GLU A 47 -2.59 10.11 6.46
N GLY A 48 -2.92 9.03 7.12
CA GLY A 48 -4.29 8.73 7.51
C GLY A 48 -4.94 7.58 6.77
N CYS A 49 -4.22 6.92 5.88
CA CYS A 49 -4.75 5.75 5.18
C CYS A 49 -4.82 4.56 6.14
N VAL A 50 -5.91 3.82 6.07
CA VAL A 50 -6.06 2.60 6.84
C VAL A 50 -5.74 1.42 5.93
N ILE A 51 -4.59 0.81 6.18
CA ILE A 51 -4.10 -0.33 5.39
C ILE A 51 -3.91 -1.50 6.35
N THR A 52 -4.66 -2.58 6.11
CA THR A 52 -4.53 -3.77 6.93
C THR A 52 -3.47 -4.69 6.35
N ARG A 53 -2.88 -5.49 7.23
CA ARG A 53 -1.91 -6.50 6.84
C ARG A 53 -2.38 -7.83 7.39
N GLN A 54 -2.35 -8.85 6.54
CA GLN A 54 -2.75 -10.19 6.98
C GLN A 54 -1.82 -11.22 6.35
N PRO A 55 -1.58 -12.33 7.06
CA PRO A 55 -0.73 -13.39 6.51
C PRO A 55 -1.42 -14.10 5.36
N VAL A 56 -0.62 -14.58 4.41
CA VAL A 56 -1.13 -15.41 3.32
C VAL A 56 -0.92 -16.87 3.73
N PRO A 57 -1.99 -17.67 3.82
CA PRO A 57 -1.85 -19.06 4.21
C PRO A 57 -0.87 -19.83 3.33
N GLY A 58 0.05 -20.55 3.97
CA GLY A 58 1.04 -21.35 3.25
C GLY A 58 2.17 -20.56 2.63
N LYS A 59 2.25 -19.25 2.88
CA LYS A 59 3.29 -18.39 2.31
C LYS A 59 4.06 -17.69 3.41
N SER A 60 5.27 -17.26 3.07
CA SER A 60 6.12 -16.52 4.01
C SER A 60 5.88 -15.01 3.95
N TRP A 61 5.10 -14.54 2.98
CA TRP A 61 4.81 -13.11 2.84
C TRP A 61 3.40 -12.79 3.30
N SER A 62 3.14 -11.50 3.47
CA SER A 62 1.84 -10.99 3.90
C SER A 62 1.13 -10.30 2.75
N ALA A 63 -0.16 -10.07 2.93
CA ALA A 63 -0.97 -9.32 1.98
C ALA A 63 -1.44 -8.02 2.64
N TYR A 64 -1.68 -7.01 1.84
CA TYR A 64 -2.12 -5.70 2.30
C TYR A 64 -3.40 -5.32 1.59
N ARG A 65 -4.26 -4.61 2.31
CA ARG A 65 -5.53 -4.16 1.76
C ARG A 65 -5.81 -2.74 2.22
N LEU A 66 -6.14 -1.88 1.27
CA LEU A 66 -6.55 -0.52 1.58
C LEU A 66 -8.00 -0.53 2.01
N VAL A 67 -8.25 -0.15 3.26
CA VAL A 67 -9.62 -0.10 3.82
C VAL A 67 -10.20 1.29 3.63
N MET A 68 -9.39 2.31 3.88
CA MET A 68 -9.85 3.69 3.79
C MET A 68 -8.68 4.57 3.40
N GLU A 69 -8.92 5.50 2.49
CA GLU A 69 -7.91 6.49 2.12
C GLU A 69 -7.93 7.66 3.08
N ALA A 70 -6.79 8.35 3.14
CA ALA A 70 -6.69 9.56 3.92
C ALA A 70 -7.68 10.59 3.40
N GLN A 71 -8.36 11.26 4.32
CA GLN A 71 -9.27 12.32 3.98
C GLN A 71 -8.60 13.66 4.17
N ARG A 72 -8.88 14.55 3.25
CA ARG A 72 -8.26 15.87 3.26
C ARG A 72 -9.31 16.95 3.25
#